data_1af61e997cebee7a0c8fe4e1f28b72a9
#
_entry.id   1af61e997cebee7a0c8fe4e1f28b72a9
#
_cell.length_a   1.000
_cell.length_b   1.000
_cell.length_c   1.000
_cell.angle_alpha   90.00
_cell.angle_beta   90.00
_cell.angle_gamma   90.00
#
_symmetry.space_group_name_H-M   'P 1'
#
loop_
_entity.id
_entity.type
_entity.pdbx_description
1 polymer ?
#
loop_
_entity_poly.entity_id
_entity_poly.type
_entity_poly.pdbx_seq_one_letter_code
_entity_poly.pdbx_strand_id
1 'polypeptide(L)'
;MAKSKVEYNEISRAKVTDSRNIVISACSKGGFTIAQQLEAKENDKTTSVFLKGAFHVDDIHGLYNIRDAVNSAIKITEENLGDDADWDN
;
A
#
# COMPACT_ATOMS: atom_id res chain seq x y z
N MET A 1 -1.59 -32.73 11.65
CA MET A 1 -1.36 -32.30 10.49
C MET A 1 -1.16 -30.84 10.38
N ALA A 2 -0.24 -30.46 9.72
CA ALA A 2 0.07 -29.14 9.71
C ALA A 2 -0.75 -28.42 8.71
N LYS A 3 -1.31 -27.31 9.08
CA LYS A 3 -1.94 -26.52 8.21
C LYS A 3 -0.97 -25.67 7.55
N SER A 4 -1.06 -25.51 6.28
CA SER A 4 -0.21 -24.65 5.61
C SER A 4 -0.57 -23.27 5.94
N LYS A 5 0.32 -22.49 6.45
CA LYS A 5 0.08 -21.15 6.74
C LYS A 5 0.52 -20.31 5.60
N VAL A 6 -0.22 -19.28 5.27
CA VAL A 6 0.21 -18.33 4.27
C VAL A 6 1.20 -17.39 4.92
N GLU A 7 2.34 -17.26 4.34
CA GLU A 7 3.32 -16.33 4.85
C GLU A 7 3.40 -15.13 3.94
N TYR A 8 3.59 -13.98 4.54
CA TYR A 8 3.63 -12.73 3.82
C TYR A 8 5.01 -12.13 3.95
N ASN A 9 5.60 -11.83 2.83
CA ASN A 9 6.94 -11.30 2.82
C ASN A 9 6.91 -9.91 2.23
N GLU A 10 7.13 -8.92 3.05
CA GLU A 10 7.03 -7.55 2.59
C GLU A 10 8.06 -7.28 1.50
N ILE A 11 7.63 -6.75 0.38
CA ILE A 11 8.53 -6.44 -0.70
C ILE A 11 8.57 -4.96 -1.01
N SER A 12 7.58 -4.20 -0.58
CA SER A 12 7.57 -2.77 -0.85
C SER A 12 6.62 -2.07 0.09
N ARG A 13 6.87 -0.82 0.33
CA ARG A 13 5.94 -0.01 1.11
C ARG A 13 6.02 1.43 0.67
N ALA A 14 4.95 2.14 0.89
CA ALA A 14 4.87 3.55 0.57
C ALA A 14 4.20 4.28 1.71
N LYS A 15 4.73 5.43 2.04
CA LYS A 15 4.13 6.25 3.07
C LYS A 15 3.01 7.06 2.44
N VAL A 16 1.83 6.95 2.98
CA VAL A 16 0.67 7.64 2.43
C VAL A 16 0.40 8.91 3.21
N THR A 17 0.48 8.83 4.54
CA THR A 17 0.35 9.99 5.40
C THR A 17 1.40 9.84 6.48
N ASP A 18 1.48 10.81 7.37
CA ASP A 18 2.45 10.74 8.44
C ASP A 18 2.32 9.49 9.29
N SER A 19 1.14 8.94 9.38
CA SER A 19 0.92 7.79 10.24
C SER A 19 0.41 6.57 9.49
N ARG A 20 0.37 6.60 8.17
CA ARG A 20 -0.21 5.48 7.44
C ARG A 20 0.66 5.09 6.25
N ASN A 21 0.87 3.81 6.12
CA ASN A 21 1.65 3.24 5.03
C ASN A 21 0.83 2.23 4.26
N ILE A 22 1.17 2.05 3.00
CA ILE A 22 0.68 0.92 2.23
C ILE A 22 1.82 -0.07 2.15
N VAL A 23 1.55 -1.32 2.45
CA VAL A 23 2.57 -2.36 2.45
C VAL A 23 2.18 -3.43 1.45
N ILE A 24 3.08 -3.75 0.55
CA ILE A 24 2.84 -4.79 -0.44
C ILE A 24 3.70 -5.97 -0.08
N SER A 25 3.07 -7.11 0.06
CA SER A 25 3.76 -8.34 0.46
C SER A 25 3.52 -9.44 -0.55
N ALA A 26 4.52 -10.26 -0.74
CA ALA A 26 4.36 -11.45 -1.56
C ALA A 26 3.82 -12.57 -0.68
N CYS A 27 2.90 -13.32 -1.22
CA CYS A 27 2.29 -14.41 -0.47
C CYS A 27 2.93 -15.72 -0.83
N SER A 28 3.17 -16.54 0.15
CA SER A 28 3.82 -17.84 -0.08
C SER A 28 2.99 -18.75 -0.97
N LYS A 29 1.70 -18.53 -1.04
CA LYS A 29 0.84 -19.33 -1.88
C LYS A 29 0.55 -18.69 -3.23
N GLY A 30 1.27 -17.63 -3.55
CA GLY A 30 1.12 -16.98 -4.83
C GLY A 30 0.41 -15.66 -4.70
N GLY A 31 0.73 -14.75 -5.56
CA GLY A 31 0.09 -13.45 -5.57
C GLY A 31 0.68 -12.53 -4.54
N PHE A 32 -0.03 -11.45 -4.34
CA PHE A 32 0.44 -10.36 -3.47
C PHE A 32 -0.70 -9.86 -2.62
N THR A 33 -0.35 -9.27 -1.50
CA THR A 33 -1.36 -8.65 -0.63
C THR A 33 -0.98 -7.20 -0.44
N ILE A 34 -1.97 -6.33 -0.53
CA ILE A 34 -1.78 -4.91 -0.31
C ILE A 34 -2.56 -4.53 0.93
N ALA A 35 -1.86 -4.05 1.92
CA ALA A 35 -2.46 -3.77 3.22
C ALA A 35 -2.09 -2.38 3.68
N GLN A 36 -2.88 -1.84 4.57
CA GLN A 36 -2.58 -0.57 5.20
C GLN A 36 -2.02 -0.81 6.59
N GLN A 37 -1.02 -0.05 6.93
CA GLN A 37 -0.41 -0.13 8.24
C GLN A 37 -0.49 1.23 8.90
N LEU A 38 -0.96 1.25 10.13
CA LEU A 38 -1.07 2.47 10.89
C LEU A 38 0.08 2.52 11.87
N GLU A 39 0.76 3.64 11.93
CA GLU A 39 1.86 3.83 12.87
C GLU A 39 1.51 4.85 13.91
N ALA A 40 1.90 4.62 15.13
CA ALA A 40 1.70 5.55 16.20
C ALA A 40 2.98 5.67 16.99
N LYS A 41 3.29 6.86 17.40
CA LYS A 41 4.45 7.09 18.24
C LYS A 41 4.03 7.46 19.62
N GLU A 42 4.61 6.77 20.59
CA GLU A 42 4.30 7.05 21.95
C GLU A 42 5.58 6.94 22.75
N ASN A 43 5.96 7.94 23.46
CA ASN A 43 7.12 7.87 24.33
C ASN A 43 8.35 7.34 23.63
N ASP A 44 8.64 7.85 22.51
CA ASP A 44 9.78 7.43 21.73
C ASP A 44 9.68 6.04 21.15
N LYS A 45 8.55 5.41 21.28
CA LYS A 45 8.34 4.12 20.67
C LYS A 45 7.41 4.26 19.52
N THR A 46 7.71 3.55 18.45
CA THR A 46 6.82 3.50 17.31
C THR A 46 6.14 2.15 17.31
N THR A 47 4.84 2.13 17.30
CA THR A 47 4.09 0.91 17.18
C THR A 47 3.35 0.92 15.88
N SER A 48 3.09 -0.23 15.35
CA SER A 48 2.35 -0.31 14.10
C SER A 48 1.40 -1.47 14.13
N VAL A 49 0.27 -1.30 13.49
CA VAL A 49 -0.71 -2.36 13.35
C VAL A 49 -1.23 -2.34 11.94
N PHE A 50 -1.55 -3.49 11.42
CA PHE A 50 -2.17 -3.58 10.12
C PHE A 50 -3.67 -3.40 10.28
N LEU A 51 -4.25 -2.62 9.39
CA LEU A 51 -5.68 -2.40 9.40
C LEU A 51 -6.36 -3.50 8.61
N LYS A 52 -7.58 -3.76 8.94
CA LYS A 52 -8.37 -4.71 8.20
C LYS A 52 -8.66 -4.13 6.84
N GLY A 53 -8.90 -4.96 5.88
CA GLY A 53 -9.22 -4.50 4.55
C GLY A 53 -8.11 -4.70 3.55
N ALA A 54 -7.14 -5.52 3.88
CA ALA A 54 -6.13 -5.87 2.90
C ALA A 54 -6.77 -6.62 1.75
N PHE A 55 -6.26 -6.43 0.56
CA PHE A 55 -6.79 -7.16 -0.57
C PHE A 55 -5.68 -7.91 -1.29
N HIS A 56 -6.07 -8.92 -2.00
CA HIS A 56 -5.16 -9.84 -2.65
C HIS A 56 -5.14 -9.60 -4.15
N VAL A 57 -3.95 -9.71 -4.72
CA VAL A 57 -3.76 -9.59 -6.14
C VAL A 57 -3.17 -10.91 -6.61
N ASP A 58 -3.78 -11.54 -7.57
CA ASP A 58 -3.42 -12.89 -7.95
C ASP A 58 -2.05 -13.02 -8.58
N ASP A 59 -1.61 -12.03 -9.31
CA ASP A 59 -0.32 -12.12 -9.97
C ASP A 59 0.20 -10.71 -10.28
N ILE A 60 1.32 -10.65 -10.93
CA ILE A 60 1.98 -9.39 -11.18
C ILE A 60 1.17 -8.48 -12.11
N HIS A 61 0.29 -9.06 -12.91
CA HIS A 61 -0.53 -8.23 -13.79
C HIS A 61 -1.47 -7.34 -13.00
N GLY A 62 -1.94 -7.83 -11.85
CA GLY A 62 -2.74 -7.01 -10.97
C GLY A 62 -1.97 -5.82 -10.45
N LEU A 63 -0.67 -6.02 -10.15
CA LEU A 63 0.16 -4.91 -9.70
C LEU A 63 0.36 -3.90 -10.83
N TYR A 64 0.56 -4.37 -12.06
CA TYR A 64 0.69 -3.46 -13.20
C TYR A 64 -0.57 -2.62 -13.35
N ASN A 65 -1.72 -3.24 -13.19
CA ASN A 65 -2.99 -2.53 -13.35
C ASN A 65 -3.18 -1.49 -12.24
N ILE A 66 -2.77 -1.82 -11.03
CA ILE A 66 -2.83 -0.86 -9.95
C ILE A 66 -1.90 0.31 -10.21
N ARG A 67 -0.69 0.00 -10.66
CA ARG A 67 0.28 1.04 -11.00
C ARG A 67 -0.30 1.98 -12.06
N ASP A 68 -0.93 1.41 -13.09
CA ASP A 68 -1.48 2.21 -14.17
C ASP A 68 -2.64 3.06 -13.68
N ALA A 69 -3.46 2.51 -12.80
CA ALA A 69 -4.57 3.27 -12.24
C ALA A 69 -4.07 4.43 -11.39
N VAL A 70 -3.02 4.20 -10.61
CA VAL A 70 -2.45 5.25 -9.79
C VAL A 70 -1.85 6.33 -10.68
N ASN A 71 -1.10 5.93 -11.70
CA ASN A 71 -0.50 6.89 -12.61
C ASN A 71 -1.56 7.71 -13.35
N SER A 72 -2.64 7.06 -13.73
CA SER A 72 -3.73 7.74 -14.39
C SER A 72 -4.39 8.75 -13.46
N ALA A 73 -4.59 8.37 -12.21
CA ALA A 73 -5.20 9.26 -11.23
C ALA A 73 -4.32 10.50 -11.00
N ILE A 74 -3.01 10.28 -10.92
CA ILE A 74 -2.09 11.37 -10.75
C ILE A 74 -2.16 12.32 -11.94
N LYS A 75 -2.14 11.75 -13.13
CA LYS A 75 -2.15 12.57 -14.32
C LYS A 75 -3.41 13.39 -14.44
N ILE A 76 -4.55 12.77 -14.20
CA ILE A 76 -5.83 13.47 -14.28
C ILE A 76 -5.88 14.57 -13.23
N THR A 77 -5.41 14.28 -12.04
CA THR A 77 -5.43 15.26 -10.97
C THR A 77 -4.53 16.44 -11.31
N GLU A 78 -3.35 16.16 -11.82
CA GLU A 78 -2.44 17.22 -12.18
C GLU A 78 -2.98 18.09 -13.30
N GLU A 79 -3.65 17.49 -14.25
CA GLU A 79 -4.26 18.25 -15.33
C GLU A 79 -5.38 19.15 -14.84
N ASN A 80 -6.17 18.64 -13.92
CA ASN A 80 -7.28 19.41 -13.38
C ASN A 80 -6.81 20.54 -12.48
N LEU A 81 -5.71 20.35 -11.78
CA LEU A 81 -5.20 21.39 -10.93
C LEU A 81 -4.41 22.42 -11.69
N GLY A 82 -3.91 22.04 -12.82
CA GLY A 82 -3.15 22.93 -13.65
C GLY A 82 -1.92 23.41 -12.90
N ASP A 83 -1.53 24.60 -13.18
CA ASP A 83 -0.35 25.14 -12.59
C ASP A 83 -0.55 25.59 -11.17
N ASP A 84 -1.75 25.53 -10.71
CA ASP A 84 -2.03 25.90 -9.36
C ASP A 84 -1.98 24.77 -8.43
N ALA A 85 -1.35 23.73 -8.82
CA ALA A 85 -1.34 22.55 -8.02
C ALA A 85 -0.41 22.64 -6.85
N ASP A 86 -0.41 23.67 -6.14
CA ASP A 86 0.37 23.76 -4.97
C ASP A 86 -0.49 23.68 -3.76
N TRP A 87 -1.43 22.86 -3.85
CA TRP A 87 -2.38 22.72 -2.80
C TRP A 87 -1.85 21.99 -1.61
N ASP A 88 -0.66 21.63 -1.67
CA ASP A 88 -0.06 21.04 -0.56
C ASP A 88 0.39 22.06 0.44
N ASN A 89 0.23 23.26 0.18
CA ASN A 89 0.68 24.24 1.11
C ASN A 89 -0.04 24.37 2.33
#